data_2df4cdb37ca59bd9c97384e07e3893ff
#
_entry.id   2df4cdb37ca59bd9c97384e07e3893ff
#
_cell.length_a   1.000
_cell.length_b   1.000
_cell.length_c   1.000
_cell.angle_alpha   90.00
_cell.angle_beta   90.00
_cell.angle_gamma   90.00
#
_symmetry.space_group_name_H-M   'P 1'
#
loop_
_entity.id
_entity.type
_entity.pdbx_description
1 polymer ?
#
loop_
_entity_poly.entity_id
_entity_poly.type
_entity_poly.pdbx_seq_one_letter_code
_entity_poly.pdbx_strand_id
1 'polypeptide(L)'
;MLMPLARHATAQQRLVMPAALKAGDTIAIVSPSSMSDTLTVAKGCETLSEWGYVPVVGPHAMNSWHGFAGTADERASDLLWALRDSTIKAILCSRGGDGAVQVLQRIPLQEFHDHPKWVMGFSDATALHSAEVSAGVMSIHSSMCDGISMRGGRDSVNAILQRLLQGELPSYQVPAHPLNQQGVAEGILMGGNLSVFCGLAGSDYDFLNRADEGLILFFEDTGEGISKVDRMLHQMEIRGVLPKLKGIIVGHFSKYKSPDCDFADMYDMLHEYLQHYDIPVCYDFPVGHHSGLNYPMVEGCRVILNVRPDGTTITFTE
;
A
#
# COMPACT_ATOMS: atom_id res chain seq x y z
N MET A 1 -29.12 30.07 25.27
CA MET A 1 -27.71 30.38 25.12
C MET A 1 -26.97 29.05 25.11
N LEU A 2 -26.76 28.46 23.93
CA LEU A 2 -26.06 27.16 23.73
C LEU A 2 -24.58 27.47 23.66
N MET A 3 -23.79 26.96 24.61
CA MET A 3 -22.35 27.00 24.54
C MET A 3 -21.85 26.10 23.38
N PRO A 4 -20.93 26.57 22.56
CA PRO A 4 -20.29 25.68 21.58
C PRO A 4 -19.43 24.66 22.32
N LEU A 5 -19.69 23.38 22.08
CA LEU A 5 -18.79 22.29 22.46
C LEU A 5 -17.45 22.53 21.79
N ALA A 6 -16.44 22.86 22.60
CA ALA A 6 -15.06 22.92 22.14
C ALA A 6 -14.67 21.52 21.63
N ARG A 7 -14.52 21.37 20.31
CA ARG A 7 -13.82 20.21 19.73
C ARG A 7 -12.38 20.30 20.24
N HIS A 8 -12.04 19.43 21.15
CA HIS A 8 -10.63 19.19 21.48
C HIS A 8 -9.98 18.71 20.19
N ALA A 9 -9.03 19.47 19.68
CA ALA A 9 -8.07 18.99 18.70
C ALA A 9 -7.31 17.85 19.41
N THR A 10 -7.69 16.61 19.13
CA THR A 10 -6.93 15.44 19.53
C THR A 10 -5.58 15.59 18.84
N ALA A 11 -4.48 15.58 19.62
CA ALA A 11 -3.14 15.52 19.06
C ALA A 11 -3.12 14.33 18.09
N GLN A 12 -2.71 14.60 16.86
CA GLN A 12 -2.65 13.61 15.79
C GLN A 12 -1.75 12.45 16.27
N GLN A 13 -2.35 11.31 16.54
CA GLN A 13 -1.62 10.16 17.07
C GLN A 13 -0.71 9.63 15.96
N ARG A 14 0.61 9.73 16.16
CA ARG A 14 1.58 9.14 15.22
C ARG A 14 1.35 7.63 15.15
N LEU A 15 1.36 7.08 13.94
CA LEU A 15 1.34 5.64 13.75
C LEU A 15 2.65 5.03 14.24
N VAL A 16 2.57 3.82 14.76
CA VAL A 16 3.75 3.06 15.21
C VAL A 16 4.56 2.63 13.98
N MET A 17 5.80 3.07 13.91
CA MET A 17 6.77 2.56 12.94
C MET A 17 7.37 1.26 13.50
N PRO A 18 7.19 0.11 12.82
CA PRO A 18 7.83 -1.13 13.23
C PRO A 18 9.35 -0.99 13.25
N ALA A 19 10.02 -1.81 14.07
CA ALA A 19 11.48 -1.73 14.23
C ALA A 19 12.24 -2.01 12.91
N ALA A 20 13.35 -1.33 12.71
CA ALA A 20 14.29 -1.65 11.64
C ALA A 20 14.87 -3.06 11.83
N LEU A 21 15.05 -3.76 10.71
CA LEU A 21 15.58 -5.13 10.70
C LEU A 21 17.11 -5.13 10.73
N LYS A 22 17.64 -6.21 11.28
CA LYS A 22 19.09 -6.48 11.35
C LYS A 22 19.40 -7.80 10.63
N ALA A 23 20.63 -7.98 10.22
CA ALA A 23 21.07 -9.27 9.69
C ALA A 23 20.79 -10.39 10.69
N GLY A 24 20.23 -11.51 10.19
CA GLY A 24 19.77 -12.64 10.99
C GLY A 24 18.33 -12.55 11.49
N ASP A 25 17.64 -11.41 11.30
CA ASP A 25 16.22 -11.31 11.65
C ASP A 25 15.36 -12.21 10.76
N THR A 26 14.30 -12.75 11.33
CA THR A 26 13.39 -13.66 10.65
C THR A 26 12.30 -12.88 9.92
N ILE A 27 12.08 -13.21 8.65
CA ILE A 27 10.96 -12.71 7.82
C ILE A 27 10.04 -13.88 7.48
N ALA A 28 8.77 -13.77 7.85
CA ALA A 28 7.77 -14.75 7.45
C ALA A 28 7.27 -14.47 6.02
N ILE A 29 7.13 -15.51 5.21
CA ILE A 29 6.42 -15.47 3.92
C ILE A 29 5.04 -16.07 4.13
N VAL A 30 4.00 -15.28 3.93
CA VAL A 30 2.60 -15.72 4.02
C VAL A 30 1.87 -15.49 2.70
N SER A 31 0.81 -16.23 2.45
CA SER A 31 0.01 -16.11 1.22
C SER A 31 -1.43 -15.73 1.58
N PRO A 32 -1.74 -14.44 1.83
CA PRO A 32 -3.08 -14.04 2.26
C PRO A 32 -4.13 -14.06 1.16
N SER A 33 -3.68 -14.15 -0.08
CA SER A 33 -4.48 -13.95 -1.30
C SER A 33 -4.54 -15.20 -2.18
N SER A 34 -4.24 -15.08 -3.45
CA SER A 34 -4.22 -16.21 -4.39
C SER A 34 -3.03 -17.16 -4.13
N MET A 35 -3.18 -18.41 -4.55
CA MET A 35 -2.13 -19.42 -4.47
C MET A 35 -0.85 -18.97 -5.20
N SER A 36 0.30 -19.17 -4.57
CA SER A 36 1.62 -18.96 -5.18
C SER A 36 2.22 -20.29 -5.62
N ASP A 37 3.14 -20.25 -6.56
CA ASP A 37 3.88 -21.44 -6.96
C ASP A 37 5.16 -21.60 -6.11
N THR A 38 5.59 -22.85 -5.98
CA THR A 38 6.76 -23.22 -5.14
C THR A 38 8.04 -22.52 -5.57
N LEU A 39 8.23 -22.33 -6.89
CA LEU A 39 9.44 -21.70 -7.41
C LEU A 39 9.51 -20.22 -7.04
N THR A 40 8.41 -19.51 -7.13
CA THR A 40 8.30 -18.09 -6.74
C THR A 40 8.63 -17.91 -5.26
N VAL A 41 8.05 -18.73 -4.38
CA VAL A 41 8.34 -18.66 -2.94
C VAL A 41 9.78 -19.04 -2.64
N ALA A 42 10.32 -20.11 -3.27
CA ALA A 42 11.70 -20.52 -3.08
C ALA A 42 12.68 -19.40 -3.48
N LYS A 43 12.48 -18.75 -4.62
CA LYS A 43 13.28 -17.60 -5.05
C LYS A 43 13.16 -16.41 -4.10
N GLY A 44 11.98 -16.15 -3.55
CA GLY A 44 11.79 -15.16 -2.50
C GLY A 44 12.62 -15.47 -1.26
N CYS A 45 12.64 -16.73 -0.82
CA CYS A 45 13.49 -17.19 0.28
C CYS A 45 14.98 -17.00 -0.03
N GLU A 46 15.44 -17.40 -1.23
CA GLU A 46 16.82 -17.21 -1.66
C GLU A 46 17.23 -15.73 -1.59
N THR A 47 16.40 -14.85 -2.15
CA THR A 47 16.64 -13.40 -2.16
C THR A 47 16.72 -12.83 -0.75
N LEU A 48 15.79 -13.18 0.14
CA LEU A 48 15.82 -12.73 1.54
C LEU A 48 17.07 -13.23 2.26
N SER A 49 17.51 -14.49 1.99
CA SER A 49 18.73 -15.05 2.56
C SER A 49 19.98 -14.32 2.04
N GLU A 50 20.03 -13.96 0.75
CA GLU A 50 21.09 -13.13 0.17
C GLU A 50 21.13 -11.72 0.78
N TRP A 51 20.00 -11.18 1.20
CA TRP A 51 19.90 -9.92 1.94
C TRP A 51 20.32 -10.03 3.41
N GLY A 52 20.60 -11.25 3.87
CA GLY A 52 21.06 -11.54 5.24
C GLY A 52 19.97 -11.82 6.24
N TYR A 53 18.73 -12.05 5.80
CA TYR A 53 17.60 -12.41 6.66
C TYR A 53 17.37 -13.93 6.70
N VAL A 54 16.57 -14.37 7.67
CA VAL A 54 16.16 -15.79 7.80
C VAL A 54 14.70 -15.92 7.34
N PRO A 55 14.42 -16.39 6.12
CA PRO A 55 13.06 -16.60 5.66
C PRO A 55 12.43 -17.82 6.32
N VAL A 56 11.17 -17.70 6.72
CA VAL A 56 10.32 -18.83 7.16
C VAL A 56 9.00 -18.77 6.38
N VAL A 57 8.54 -19.92 5.89
CA VAL A 57 7.31 -19.98 5.09
C VAL A 57 6.17 -20.42 5.99
N GLY A 58 5.04 -19.73 5.91
CA GLY A 58 3.84 -20.05 6.65
C GLY A 58 3.36 -21.49 6.35
N PRO A 59 2.86 -22.21 7.36
CA PRO A 59 2.47 -23.62 7.21
C PRO A 59 1.49 -23.90 6.08
N HIS A 60 0.62 -22.95 5.76
CA HIS A 60 -0.40 -23.07 4.71
C HIS A 60 -0.10 -22.24 3.46
N ALA A 61 1.02 -21.50 3.43
CA ALA A 61 1.34 -20.55 2.35
C ALA A 61 1.39 -21.17 0.94
N MET A 62 1.57 -22.49 0.86
CA MET A 62 1.60 -23.26 -0.39
C MET A 62 0.32 -24.06 -0.65
N ASN A 63 -0.71 -23.90 0.19
CA ASN A 63 -1.98 -24.58 0.01
C ASN A 63 -2.73 -24.02 -1.22
N SER A 64 -3.71 -24.80 -1.70
CA SER A 64 -4.57 -24.39 -2.82
C SER A 64 -6.02 -24.76 -2.54
N TRP A 65 -6.91 -23.78 -2.67
CA TRP A 65 -8.34 -23.94 -2.54
C TRP A 65 -9.06 -22.93 -3.45
N HIS A 66 -9.71 -23.40 -4.53
CA HIS A 66 -10.42 -22.54 -5.49
C HIS A 66 -9.61 -21.35 -6.04
N GLY A 67 -8.29 -21.49 -6.20
CA GLY A 67 -7.40 -20.42 -6.66
C GLY A 67 -6.79 -19.57 -5.57
N PHE A 68 -7.29 -19.65 -4.32
CA PHE A 68 -6.68 -19.04 -3.14
C PHE A 68 -5.56 -19.94 -2.56
N ALA A 69 -4.70 -19.35 -1.75
CA ALA A 69 -3.67 -20.09 -1.01
C ALA A 69 -4.25 -20.81 0.23
N GLY A 70 -5.14 -21.77 0.00
CA GLY A 70 -5.91 -22.43 1.05
C GLY A 70 -7.20 -21.69 1.43
N THR A 71 -7.90 -22.21 2.43
CA THR A 71 -9.09 -21.60 2.98
C THR A 71 -8.78 -20.25 3.64
N ALA A 72 -9.78 -19.41 3.85
CA ALA A 72 -9.59 -18.14 4.53
C ALA A 72 -9.10 -18.32 5.98
N ASP A 73 -9.48 -19.42 6.64
CA ASP A 73 -9.05 -19.73 8.01
C ASP A 73 -7.57 -20.15 8.05
N GLU A 74 -7.09 -20.95 7.08
CA GLU A 74 -5.69 -21.33 6.95
C GLU A 74 -4.82 -20.08 6.68
N ARG A 75 -5.20 -19.22 5.75
CA ARG A 75 -4.48 -17.98 5.40
C ARG A 75 -4.44 -17.01 6.60
N ALA A 76 -5.55 -16.88 7.33
CA ALA A 76 -5.61 -16.07 8.54
C ALA A 76 -4.75 -16.65 9.66
N SER A 77 -4.71 -17.98 9.81
CA SER A 77 -3.87 -18.63 10.84
C SER A 77 -2.38 -18.37 10.60
N ASP A 78 -1.93 -18.39 9.33
CA ASP A 78 -0.55 -18.07 8.98
C ASP A 78 -0.20 -16.61 9.29
N LEU A 79 -1.11 -15.68 8.97
CA LEU A 79 -0.87 -14.28 9.28
C LEU A 79 -0.87 -14.02 10.79
N LEU A 80 -1.81 -14.60 11.55
CA LEU A 80 -1.84 -14.51 13.01
C LEU A 80 -0.60 -15.14 13.66
N TRP A 81 -0.13 -16.28 13.15
CA TRP A 81 1.13 -16.86 13.60
C TRP A 81 2.29 -15.87 13.35
N ALA A 82 2.40 -15.34 12.14
CA ALA A 82 3.47 -14.42 11.80
C ALA A 82 3.42 -13.12 12.63
N LEU A 83 2.23 -12.61 12.96
CA LEU A 83 2.07 -11.45 13.84
C LEU A 83 2.48 -11.76 15.28
N ARG A 84 2.02 -12.88 15.85
CA ARG A 84 2.19 -13.20 17.27
C ARG A 84 3.56 -13.74 17.64
N ASP A 85 4.26 -14.41 16.72
CA ASP A 85 5.60 -14.96 16.97
C ASP A 85 6.64 -13.84 17.10
N SER A 86 7.14 -13.62 18.29
CA SER A 86 8.11 -12.54 18.60
C SER A 86 9.48 -12.72 17.91
N THR A 87 9.79 -13.89 17.37
CA THR A 87 11.01 -14.14 16.60
C THR A 87 10.91 -13.59 15.19
N ILE A 88 9.71 -13.52 14.62
CA ILE A 88 9.44 -12.94 13.30
C ILE A 88 9.44 -11.41 13.41
N LYS A 89 10.20 -10.75 12.56
CA LYS A 89 10.38 -9.28 12.58
C LYS A 89 9.65 -8.55 11.46
N ALA A 90 9.39 -9.24 10.35
CA ALA A 90 8.61 -8.72 9.24
C ALA A 90 7.86 -9.84 8.53
N ILE A 91 6.88 -9.46 7.73
CA ILE A 91 5.99 -10.35 6.99
C ILE A 91 6.03 -9.94 5.51
N LEU A 92 6.36 -10.87 4.63
CA LEU A 92 6.31 -10.69 3.17
C LEU A 92 5.13 -11.48 2.61
N CYS A 93 4.24 -10.81 1.89
CA CYS A 93 3.21 -11.50 1.11
C CYS A 93 3.86 -12.22 -0.08
N SER A 94 3.47 -13.48 -0.30
CA SER A 94 4.04 -14.26 -1.41
C SER A 94 3.64 -13.70 -2.77
N ARG A 95 2.38 -13.29 -2.90
CA ARG A 95 1.78 -12.63 -4.06
C ARG A 95 0.45 -11.97 -3.72
N GLY A 96 -0.06 -11.15 -4.65
CA GLY A 96 -1.42 -10.63 -4.65
C GLY A 96 -2.45 -11.59 -5.29
N GLY A 97 -3.39 -11.06 -6.00
CA GLY A 97 -4.53 -11.75 -6.59
C GLY A 97 -5.81 -11.34 -5.89
N ASP A 98 -6.50 -12.28 -5.24
CA ASP A 98 -7.74 -12.04 -4.53
C ASP A 98 -7.75 -12.78 -3.19
N GLY A 99 -8.49 -12.25 -2.20
CA GLY A 99 -8.84 -12.99 -0.99
C GLY A 99 -8.33 -12.42 0.33
N ALA A 100 -7.47 -11.39 0.34
CA ALA A 100 -6.98 -10.77 1.59
C ALA A 100 -8.14 -10.20 2.43
N VAL A 101 -9.20 -9.66 1.80
CA VAL A 101 -10.41 -9.20 2.50
C VAL A 101 -11.08 -10.33 3.30
N GLN A 102 -11.04 -11.57 2.82
CA GLN A 102 -11.58 -12.72 3.55
C GLN A 102 -10.77 -13.04 4.81
N VAL A 103 -9.46 -12.78 4.77
CA VAL A 103 -8.56 -12.94 5.91
C VAL A 103 -8.87 -11.91 6.99
N LEU A 104 -9.13 -10.66 6.61
CA LEU A 104 -9.44 -9.58 7.55
C LEU A 104 -10.66 -9.89 8.43
N GLN A 105 -11.67 -10.59 7.90
CA GLN A 105 -12.84 -11.00 8.69
C GLN A 105 -12.51 -11.93 9.89
N ARG A 106 -11.29 -12.46 9.96
CA ARG A 106 -10.81 -13.42 10.93
C ARG A 106 -9.73 -12.88 11.86
N ILE A 107 -9.26 -11.67 11.57
CA ILE A 107 -8.16 -11.02 12.31
C ILE A 107 -8.66 -9.70 12.89
N PRO A 108 -8.86 -9.61 14.20
CA PRO A 108 -9.18 -8.34 14.84
C PRO A 108 -8.09 -7.30 14.57
N LEU A 109 -8.44 -6.03 14.36
CA LEU A 109 -7.48 -4.93 14.21
C LEU A 109 -6.48 -4.86 15.38
N GLN A 110 -6.90 -5.25 16.58
CA GLN A 110 -6.06 -5.30 17.78
C GLN A 110 -4.80 -6.16 17.60
N GLU A 111 -4.84 -7.22 16.78
CA GLU A 111 -3.68 -8.07 16.52
C GLU A 111 -2.55 -7.31 15.82
N PHE A 112 -2.89 -6.43 14.88
CA PHE A 112 -1.92 -5.57 14.22
C PHE A 112 -1.35 -4.54 15.20
N HIS A 113 -2.20 -3.94 16.03
CA HIS A 113 -1.79 -2.96 17.03
C HIS A 113 -0.84 -3.54 18.08
N ASP A 114 -1.17 -4.72 18.61
CA ASP A 114 -0.42 -5.36 19.70
C ASP A 114 0.88 -6.02 19.23
N HIS A 115 0.97 -6.31 17.94
CA HIS A 115 2.12 -6.97 17.31
C HIS A 115 2.64 -6.21 16.10
N PRO A 116 3.10 -4.95 16.26
CA PRO A 116 3.51 -4.11 15.14
C PRO A 116 4.72 -4.70 14.41
N LYS A 117 4.54 -5.02 13.13
CA LYS A 117 5.58 -5.56 12.23
C LYS A 117 5.45 -4.93 10.86
N TRP A 118 6.52 -4.89 10.09
CA TRP A 118 6.45 -4.55 8.69
C TRP A 118 5.70 -5.64 7.91
N VAL A 119 4.55 -5.33 7.35
CA VAL A 119 3.89 -6.14 6.32
C VAL A 119 4.26 -5.58 4.96
N MET A 120 4.81 -6.42 4.10
CA MET A 120 5.30 -6.07 2.77
C MET A 120 4.47 -6.73 1.69
N GLY A 121 4.05 -5.98 0.70
CA GLY A 121 3.27 -6.46 -0.44
C GLY A 121 2.61 -5.32 -1.20
N PHE A 122 1.83 -5.63 -2.21
CA PHE A 122 1.01 -4.68 -2.97
C PHE A 122 -0.20 -5.39 -3.60
N SER A 123 -0.98 -4.70 -4.45
CA SER A 123 -2.15 -5.32 -5.06
C SER A 123 -3.19 -5.69 -4.00
N ASP A 124 -3.67 -6.93 -3.95
CA ASP A 124 -4.64 -7.40 -2.95
C ASP A 124 -4.12 -7.27 -1.49
N ALA A 125 -2.77 -7.25 -1.27
CA ALA A 125 -2.19 -6.96 0.05
C ALA A 125 -2.53 -5.54 0.57
N THR A 126 -3.01 -4.63 -0.27
CA THR A 126 -3.57 -3.33 0.13
C THR A 126 -4.62 -3.47 1.23
N ALA A 127 -5.39 -4.56 1.24
CA ALA A 127 -6.34 -4.83 2.31
C ALA A 127 -5.66 -4.98 3.68
N LEU A 128 -4.47 -5.62 3.73
CA LEU A 128 -3.69 -5.76 4.96
C LEU A 128 -3.07 -4.42 5.37
N HIS A 129 -2.52 -3.66 4.41
CA HIS A 129 -1.98 -2.32 4.67
C HIS A 129 -3.05 -1.40 5.24
N SER A 130 -4.25 -1.43 4.66
CA SER A 130 -5.40 -0.68 5.17
C SER A 130 -5.75 -1.06 6.61
N ALA A 131 -5.71 -2.36 6.95
CA ALA A 131 -5.93 -2.83 8.32
C ALA A 131 -4.83 -2.35 9.27
N GLU A 132 -3.54 -2.45 8.89
CA GLU A 132 -2.42 -1.98 9.72
C GLU A 132 -2.51 -0.49 10.02
N VAL A 133 -2.70 0.35 9.00
CA VAL A 133 -2.79 1.80 9.21
C VAL A 133 -4.05 2.17 10.00
N SER A 134 -5.15 1.44 9.83
CA SER A 134 -6.37 1.61 10.65
C SER A 134 -6.12 1.21 12.11
N ALA A 135 -5.28 0.21 12.36
CA ALA A 135 -4.83 -0.20 13.68
C ALA A 135 -3.75 0.73 14.28
N GLY A 136 -3.28 1.73 13.55
CA GLY A 136 -2.27 2.67 14.01
C GLY A 136 -0.83 2.20 13.81
N VAL A 137 -0.56 1.30 12.89
CA VAL A 137 0.77 0.76 12.56
C VAL A 137 1.13 1.09 11.12
N MET A 138 2.38 1.44 10.85
CA MET A 138 2.88 1.69 9.49
C MET A 138 3.10 0.38 8.75
N SER A 139 2.90 0.41 7.43
CA SER A 139 3.04 -0.74 6.53
C SER A 139 3.87 -0.38 5.29
N ILE A 140 4.26 -1.36 4.47
CA ILE A 140 5.07 -1.11 3.28
C ILE A 140 4.39 -1.69 2.02
N HIS A 141 3.79 -0.82 1.22
CA HIS A 141 3.48 -1.18 -0.17
C HIS A 141 4.77 -1.41 -0.93
N SER A 142 5.03 -2.62 -1.38
CA SER A 142 6.28 -3.00 -2.05
C SER A 142 6.15 -4.27 -2.88
N SER A 143 7.23 -4.64 -3.57
CA SER A 143 7.34 -5.92 -4.25
C SER A 143 7.12 -7.11 -3.30
N MET A 144 6.58 -8.20 -3.85
CA MET A 144 6.36 -9.50 -3.21
C MET A 144 7.42 -10.51 -3.68
N CYS A 145 7.27 -11.81 -3.42
CA CYS A 145 8.28 -12.82 -3.72
C CYS A 145 8.74 -12.82 -5.18
N ASP A 146 7.84 -12.66 -6.14
CA ASP A 146 8.19 -12.56 -7.56
C ASP A 146 9.00 -11.29 -7.86
N GLY A 147 8.55 -10.14 -7.35
CA GLY A 147 9.21 -8.84 -7.56
C GLY A 147 10.57 -8.74 -6.89
N ILE A 148 10.71 -9.20 -5.64
CA ILE A 148 12.00 -9.15 -4.95
C ILE A 148 13.04 -10.08 -5.58
N SER A 149 12.62 -11.18 -6.20
CA SER A 149 13.51 -12.13 -6.87
C SER A 149 13.86 -11.72 -8.30
N MET A 150 13.16 -10.74 -8.88
CA MET A 150 13.50 -10.20 -10.19
C MET A 150 14.96 -9.70 -10.21
N ARG A 151 15.68 -10.02 -11.30
CA ARG A 151 17.09 -9.63 -11.47
C ARG A 151 18.00 -10.01 -10.29
N GLY A 152 17.65 -11.10 -9.62
CA GLY A 152 18.39 -11.57 -8.43
C GLY A 152 18.32 -10.60 -7.25
N GLY A 153 17.24 -9.87 -7.10
CA GLY A 153 17.01 -8.96 -5.96
C GLY A 153 17.95 -7.74 -5.92
N ARG A 154 18.64 -7.39 -7.01
CA ARG A 154 19.72 -6.38 -7.04
C ARG A 154 19.39 -5.14 -7.86
N ASP A 155 18.13 -4.98 -8.29
CA ASP A 155 17.70 -3.76 -8.97
C ASP A 155 17.52 -2.59 -7.99
N SER A 156 17.34 -1.38 -8.54
CA SER A 156 17.21 -0.15 -7.75
C SER A 156 16.03 -0.15 -6.78
N VAL A 157 14.91 -0.77 -7.17
CA VAL A 157 13.69 -0.84 -6.34
C VAL A 157 13.95 -1.72 -5.11
N ASN A 158 14.54 -2.90 -5.32
CA ASN A 158 14.90 -3.81 -4.25
C ASN A 158 15.99 -3.22 -3.33
N ALA A 159 16.96 -2.46 -3.88
CA ALA A 159 17.95 -1.76 -3.07
C ALA A 159 17.31 -0.69 -2.16
N ILE A 160 16.24 -0.01 -2.62
CA ILE A 160 15.49 0.92 -1.77
C ILE A 160 14.76 0.14 -0.67
N LEU A 161 14.10 -0.97 -1.00
CA LEU A 161 13.39 -1.79 0.00
C LEU A 161 14.34 -2.32 1.08
N GLN A 162 15.54 -2.80 0.69
CA GLN A 162 16.54 -3.26 1.66
C GLN A 162 16.95 -2.15 2.64
N ARG A 163 17.26 -0.94 2.15
CA ARG A 163 17.62 0.20 3.00
C ARG A 163 16.46 0.61 3.91
N LEU A 164 15.23 0.59 3.37
CA LEU A 164 14.03 0.88 4.16
C LEU A 164 13.86 -0.10 5.32
N LEU A 165 14.03 -1.40 5.08
CA LEU A 165 13.99 -2.42 6.13
C LEU A 165 15.09 -2.21 7.19
N GLN A 166 16.20 -1.60 6.81
CA GLN A 166 17.29 -1.23 7.73
C GLN A 166 17.06 0.11 8.45
N GLY A 167 15.92 0.76 8.23
CA GLY A 167 15.50 1.99 8.89
C GLY A 167 15.81 3.29 8.13
N GLU A 168 16.20 3.21 6.86
CA GLU A 168 16.47 4.37 6.01
C GLU A 168 15.22 4.74 5.21
N LEU A 169 14.57 5.84 5.56
CA LEU A 169 13.39 6.32 4.84
C LEU A 169 13.76 6.81 3.42
N PRO A 170 12.96 6.46 2.40
CA PRO A 170 13.27 6.82 1.02
C PRO A 170 12.99 8.30 0.72
N SER A 171 13.60 8.78 -0.35
CA SER A 171 13.24 10.02 -1.03
C SER A 171 13.21 9.75 -2.53
N TYR A 172 12.16 10.20 -3.19
CA TYR A 172 11.97 9.98 -4.61
C TYR A 172 12.01 11.29 -5.38
N GLN A 173 12.59 11.23 -6.57
CA GLN A 173 12.50 12.30 -7.56
C GLN A 173 12.09 11.67 -8.88
N VAL A 174 11.02 12.19 -9.49
CA VAL A 174 10.49 11.72 -10.77
C VAL A 174 10.35 12.89 -11.74
N PRO A 175 10.43 12.64 -13.06
CA PRO A 175 10.19 13.68 -14.07
C PRO A 175 8.81 14.31 -13.94
N ALA A 176 8.67 15.52 -14.50
CA ALA A 176 7.36 16.15 -14.59
C ALA A 176 6.45 15.40 -15.58
N HIS A 177 5.17 15.30 -15.24
CA HIS A 177 4.13 14.84 -16.15
C HIS A 177 3.28 16.03 -16.61
N PRO A 178 2.81 16.08 -17.87
CA PRO A 178 2.03 17.22 -18.38
C PRO A 178 0.75 17.55 -17.59
N LEU A 179 0.15 16.53 -16.97
CA LEU A 179 -1.07 16.66 -16.17
C LEU A 179 -0.81 17.00 -14.70
N ASN A 180 0.46 17.13 -14.28
CA ASN A 180 0.76 17.45 -12.89
C ASN A 180 0.15 18.77 -12.44
N GLN A 181 -0.46 18.76 -11.26
CA GLN A 181 -0.96 19.95 -10.58
C GLN A 181 0.07 20.39 -9.54
N GLN A 182 0.65 21.59 -9.78
CA GLN A 182 1.75 22.09 -8.95
C GLN A 182 1.31 22.43 -7.53
N GLY A 183 2.22 22.27 -6.60
CA GLY A 183 2.01 22.64 -5.21
C GLY A 183 2.94 21.88 -4.27
N VAL A 184 2.88 22.25 -3.00
CA VAL A 184 3.60 21.57 -1.92
C VAL A 184 2.62 21.21 -0.83
N ALA A 185 2.62 19.96 -0.40
CA ALA A 185 1.81 19.51 0.72
C ALA A 185 2.60 18.59 1.64
N GLU A 186 2.28 18.66 2.91
CA GLU A 186 2.73 17.72 3.93
C GLU A 186 1.51 16.97 4.47
N GLY A 187 1.63 15.65 4.61
CA GLY A 187 0.54 14.81 5.09
C GLY A 187 0.98 13.40 5.43
N ILE A 188 0.03 12.57 5.83
CA ILE A 188 0.23 11.14 6.06
C ILE A 188 -0.02 10.41 4.75
N LEU A 189 0.96 9.63 4.29
CA LEU A 189 0.84 8.83 3.07
C LEU A 189 0.00 7.59 3.35
N MET A 190 -1.04 7.39 2.57
CA MET A 190 -1.86 6.18 2.57
C MET A 190 -2.34 5.88 1.16
N GLY A 191 -2.60 4.59 0.85
CA GLY A 191 -3.09 4.26 -0.47
C GLY A 191 -3.01 2.80 -0.86
N GLY A 192 -2.54 2.54 -2.10
CA GLY A 192 -2.39 1.23 -2.69
C GLY A 192 -3.29 0.97 -3.89
N ASN A 193 -3.75 -0.27 -4.05
CA ASN A 193 -4.66 -0.64 -5.13
C ASN A 193 -6.05 -0.05 -4.87
N LEU A 194 -6.53 0.77 -5.82
CA LEU A 194 -7.75 1.57 -5.69
C LEU A 194 -9.00 0.70 -5.46
N SER A 195 -9.19 -0.32 -6.27
CA SER A 195 -10.37 -1.17 -6.18
C SER A 195 -10.40 -1.97 -4.88
N VAL A 196 -9.24 -2.37 -4.37
CA VAL A 196 -9.12 -3.10 -3.10
C VAL A 196 -9.49 -2.22 -1.92
N PHE A 197 -8.89 -1.05 -1.77
CA PHE A 197 -9.24 -0.20 -0.62
C PHE A 197 -10.65 0.41 -0.72
N CYS A 198 -11.15 0.70 -1.91
CA CYS A 198 -12.56 1.08 -2.09
C CYS A 198 -13.52 -0.03 -1.68
N GLY A 199 -13.12 -1.30 -1.83
CA GLY A 199 -13.87 -2.46 -1.35
C GLY A 199 -14.01 -2.53 0.17
N LEU A 200 -13.18 -1.81 0.93
CA LEU A 200 -13.24 -1.74 2.40
C LEU A 200 -14.07 -0.59 2.94
N ALA A 201 -14.66 0.20 2.04
CA ALA A 201 -15.36 1.44 2.38
C ALA A 201 -16.40 1.27 3.50
N GLY A 202 -16.27 2.08 4.55
CA GLY A 202 -17.16 2.09 5.69
C GLY A 202 -16.97 0.97 6.71
N SER A 203 -15.95 0.11 6.54
CA SER A 203 -15.55 -0.86 7.54
C SER A 203 -14.54 -0.26 8.54
N ASP A 204 -14.22 -0.99 9.61
CA ASP A 204 -13.17 -0.61 10.56
C ASP A 204 -11.76 -0.69 9.93
N TYR A 205 -11.62 -1.40 8.81
CA TYR A 205 -10.38 -1.55 8.05
C TYR A 205 -10.17 -0.43 7.02
N ASP A 206 -11.08 0.52 6.89
CA ASP A 206 -11.06 1.58 5.89
C ASP A 206 -10.21 2.76 6.37
N PHE A 207 -8.97 2.84 5.93
CA PHE A 207 -8.06 3.94 6.29
C PHE A 207 -8.58 5.33 5.85
N LEU A 208 -9.46 5.40 4.85
CA LEU A 208 -10.06 6.67 4.41
C LEU A 208 -10.96 7.30 5.50
N ASN A 209 -11.36 6.55 6.53
CA ASN A 209 -12.01 7.12 7.72
C ASN A 209 -11.09 8.10 8.47
N ARG A 210 -9.78 8.09 8.20
CA ARG A 210 -8.76 9.00 8.75
C ARG A 210 -8.51 10.24 7.85
N ALA A 211 -9.33 10.49 6.85
CA ALA A 211 -9.14 11.61 5.90
C ALA A 211 -9.00 12.98 6.59
N ASP A 212 -9.63 13.18 7.75
CA ASP A 212 -9.52 14.41 8.55
C ASP A 212 -8.13 14.64 9.16
N GLU A 213 -7.25 13.64 9.12
CA GLU A 213 -5.87 13.73 9.62
C GLU A 213 -4.90 14.34 8.59
N GLY A 214 -5.38 14.72 7.41
CA GLY A 214 -4.56 15.34 6.37
C GLY A 214 -3.77 14.33 5.57
N LEU A 215 -4.46 13.47 4.83
CA LEU A 215 -3.86 12.44 4.01
C LEU A 215 -3.28 12.97 2.70
N ILE A 216 -2.15 12.39 2.28
CA ILE A 216 -1.70 12.34 0.89
C ILE A 216 -2.02 10.94 0.38
N LEU A 217 -2.93 10.86 -0.59
CA LEU A 217 -3.43 9.59 -1.11
C LEU A 217 -2.62 9.18 -2.35
N PHE A 218 -2.04 7.97 -2.33
CA PHE A 218 -1.55 7.37 -3.56
C PHE A 218 -2.45 6.22 -3.99
N PHE A 219 -2.60 6.03 -5.29
CA PHE A 219 -3.38 4.91 -5.81
C PHE A 219 -2.94 4.49 -7.21
N GLU A 220 -3.08 3.22 -7.47
CA GLU A 220 -2.84 2.53 -8.74
C GLU A 220 -3.91 1.47 -8.96
N ASP A 221 -4.06 0.95 -10.18
CA ASP A 221 -4.93 -0.21 -10.40
C ASP A 221 -4.54 -1.00 -11.65
N THR A 222 -5.03 -2.24 -11.75
CA THR A 222 -4.84 -3.10 -12.91
C THR A 222 -6.12 -3.85 -13.27
N GLY A 223 -6.53 -3.76 -14.54
CA GLY A 223 -7.70 -4.47 -15.06
C GLY A 223 -9.03 -3.75 -14.86
N GLU A 224 -9.10 -2.69 -14.06
CA GLU A 224 -10.30 -1.90 -13.85
C GLU A 224 -10.55 -0.91 -14.99
N GLY A 225 -11.74 -0.93 -15.56
CA GLY A 225 -12.12 0.01 -16.64
C GLY A 225 -12.33 1.44 -16.14
N ILE A 226 -12.21 2.42 -17.05
CA ILE A 226 -12.34 3.85 -16.72
C ILE A 226 -13.64 4.15 -15.97
N SER A 227 -14.78 3.64 -16.43
CA SER A 227 -16.08 3.86 -15.77
C SER A 227 -16.19 3.28 -14.36
N LYS A 228 -15.36 2.29 -14.03
CA LYS A 228 -15.31 1.74 -12.67
C LYS A 228 -14.44 2.60 -11.77
N VAL A 229 -13.29 3.06 -12.28
CA VAL A 229 -12.41 3.98 -11.55
C VAL A 229 -13.14 5.31 -11.30
N ASP A 230 -13.84 5.86 -12.29
CA ASP A 230 -14.71 7.02 -12.15
C ASP A 230 -15.71 6.85 -10.98
N ARG A 231 -16.38 5.70 -10.92
CA ARG A 231 -17.32 5.40 -9.83
C ARG A 231 -16.65 5.33 -8.46
N MET A 232 -15.41 4.83 -8.39
CA MET A 232 -14.64 4.79 -7.14
C MET A 232 -14.26 6.19 -6.67
N LEU A 233 -13.88 7.10 -7.58
CA LEU A 233 -13.62 8.50 -7.26
C LEU A 233 -14.89 9.20 -6.75
N HIS A 234 -16.00 9.04 -7.44
CA HIS A 234 -17.29 9.59 -7.00
C HIS A 234 -17.74 9.02 -5.66
N GLN A 235 -17.47 7.75 -5.38
CA GLN A 235 -17.72 7.15 -4.07
C GLN A 235 -16.92 7.85 -2.96
N MET A 236 -15.63 8.14 -3.20
CA MET A 236 -14.80 8.88 -2.25
C MET A 236 -15.27 10.34 -2.10
N GLU A 237 -15.74 10.98 -3.18
CA GLU A 237 -16.31 12.33 -3.11
C GLU A 237 -17.60 12.39 -2.30
N ILE A 238 -18.57 11.50 -2.58
CA ILE A 238 -19.83 11.40 -1.84
C ILE A 238 -19.59 11.19 -0.34
N ARG A 239 -18.53 10.47 0.02
CA ARG A 239 -18.10 10.30 1.40
C ARG A 239 -17.40 11.53 1.98
N GLY A 240 -17.11 12.54 1.17
CA GLY A 240 -16.39 13.74 1.60
C GLY A 240 -14.90 13.48 1.89
N VAL A 241 -14.30 12.45 1.27
CA VAL A 241 -12.86 12.12 1.42
C VAL A 241 -12.01 13.05 0.58
N LEU A 242 -12.29 13.16 -0.73
CA LEU A 242 -11.46 13.93 -1.66
C LEU A 242 -11.22 15.39 -1.24
N PRO A 243 -12.20 16.15 -0.76
CA PRO A 243 -12.01 17.52 -0.30
C PRO A 243 -11.08 17.68 0.92
N LYS A 244 -10.79 16.58 1.64
CA LYS A 244 -9.97 16.60 2.85
C LYS A 244 -8.51 16.23 2.57
N LEU A 245 -8.23 15.69 1.39
CA LEU A 245 -6.87 15.30 1.01
C LEU A 245 -5.95 16.50 0.93
N LYS A 246 -4.69 16.30 1.27
CA LYS A 246 -3.61 17.30 1.13
C LYS A 246 -2.88 17.21 -0.20
N GLY A 247 -2.91 16.07 -0.85
CA GLY A 247 -2.29 15.82 -2.15
C GLY A 247 -2.63 14.43 -2.66
N ILE A 248 -2.36 14.22 -3.94
CA ILE A 248 -2.63 12.94 -4.60
C ILE A 248 -1.41 12.53 -5.42
N ILE A 249 -1.10 11.23 -5.37
CA ILE A 249 -0.08 10.58 -6.19
C ILE A 249 -0.78 9.50 -6.99
N VAL A 250 -0.94 9.75 -8.30
CA VAL A 250 -1.51 8.80 -9.24
C VAL A 250 -0.38 7.90 -9.75
N GLY A 251 -0.45 6.63 -9.39
CA GLY A 251 0.43 5.57 -9.87
C GLY A 251 0.01 5.04 -11.24
N HIS A 252 0.51 3.85 -11.57
CA HIS A 252 0.24 3.25 -12.87
C HIS A 252 -1.13 2.59 -12.93
N PHE A 253 -1.85 2.82 -14.02
CA PHE A 253 -3.05 2.10 -14.38
C PHE A 253 -2.76 1.20 -15.58
N SER A 254 -3.00 -0.09 -15.45
CA SER A 254 -2.62 -1.07 -16.48
C SER A 254 -3.76 -2.02 -16.83
N LYS A 255 -3.66 -2.66 -18.02
CA LYS A 255 -4.59 -3.71 -18.49
C LYS A 255 -6.07 -3.32 -18.48
N TYR A 256 -6.39 -2.03 -18.45
CA TYR A 256 -7.77 -1.56 -18.62
C TYR A 256 -8.14 -1.56 -20.11
N LYS A 257 -9.41 -1.85 -20.41
CA LYS A 257 -9.91 -1.74 -21.77
C LYS A 257 -10.20 -0.29 -22.12
N SER A 258 -10.02 0.06 -23.37
CA SER A 258 -10.42 1.36 -23.93
C SER A 258 -11.93 1.58 -23.65
N PRO A 259 -12.32 2.79 -23.33
CA PRO A 259 -13.55 3.07 -22.62
C PRO A 259 -14.82 2.92 -23.45
N ASP A 260 -15.91 2.67 -22.74
CA ASP A 260 -17.27 2.96 -23.19
C ASP A 260 -17.60 4.47 -23.06
N CYS A 261 -16.59 5.35 -23.03
CA CYS A 261 -16.69 6.79 -22.82
C CYS A 261 -15.61 7.53 -23.66
N ASP A 262 -15.81 8.83 -23.90
CA ASP A 262 -14.99 9.64 -24.80
C ASP A 262 -13.66 10.16 -24.20
N PHE A 263 -13.21 9.64 -23.05
CA PHE A 263 -11.89 9.95 -22.50
C PHE A 263 -10.78 9.33 -23.34
N ALA A 264 -9.69 10.05 -23.53
CA ALA A 264 -8.54 9.56 -24.29
C ALA A 264 -7.88 8.35 -23.62
N ASP A 265 -7.72 8.40 -22.29
CA ASP A 265 -7.20 7.32 -21.47
C ASP A 265 -7.62 7.50 -19.99
N MET A 266 -7.07 6.69 -19.11
CA MET A 266 -7.34 6.74 -17.67
C MET A 266 -6.86 8.05 -17.04
N TYR A 267 -5.71 8.55 -17.44
CA TYR A 267 -5.16 9.78 -16.86
C TYR A 267 -5.95 11.02 -17.30
N ASP A 268 -6.50 11.02 -18.52
CA ASP A 268 -7.39 12.07 -18.99
C ASP A 268 -8.66 12.16 -18.13
N MET A 269 -9.30 11.04 -17.84
CA MET A 269 -10.44 10.97 -16.93
C MET A 269 -10.08 11.42 -15.50
N LEU A 270 -8.97 10.92 -14.97
CA LEU A 270 -8.52 11.30 -13.63
C LEU A 270 -8.21 12.80 -13.54
N HIS A 271 -7.60 13.37 -14.59
CA HIS A 271 -7.27 14.79 -14.63
C HIS A 271 -8.52 15.66 -14.69
N GLU A 272 -9.48 15.32 -15.57
CA GLU A 272 -10.75 16.04 -15.66
C GLU A 272 -11.45 16.14 -14.30
N TYR A 273 -11.31 15.12 -13.48
CA TYR A 273 -11.92 15.03 -12.17
C TYR A 273 -11.11 15.74 -11.07
N LEU A 274 -9.80 15.50 -11.03
CA LEU A 274 -8.95 15.94 -9.92
C LEU A 274 -8.51 17.41 -10.04
N GLN A 275 -8.54 18.02 -11.23
CA GLN A 275 -8.15 19.41 -11.44
C GLN A 275 -9.02 20.43 -10.66
N HIS A 276 -10.18 20.02 -10.18
CA HIS A 276 -11.08 20.87 -9.41
C HIS A 276 -10.69 21.03 -7.93
N TYR A 277 -9.72 20.24 -7.43
CA TYR A 277 -9.19 20.33 -6.08
C TYR A 277 -7.91 21.17 -6.08
N ASP A 278 -7.82 22.16 -5.20
CA ASP A 278 -6.63 23.03 -5.03
C ASP A 278 -5.56 22.32 -4.16
N ILE A 279 -5.04 21.21 -4.66
CA ILE A 279 -4.02 20.38 -4.02
C ILE A 279 -2.99 19.91 -5.05
N PRO A 280 -1.72 19.62 -4.66
CA PRO A 280 -0.75 19.03 -5.57
C PRO A 280 -1.17 17.63 -6.01
N VAL A 281 -1.08 17.36 -7.33
CA VAL A 281 -1.34 16.04 -7.91
C VAL A 281 -0.15 15.66 -8.80
N CYS A 282 0.46 14.52 -8.49
CA CYS A 282 1.52 13.90 -9.30
C CYS A 282 0.93 12.74 -10.10
N TYR A 283 1.15 12.72 -11.42
CA TYR A 283 0.72 11.63 -12.32
C TYR A 283 1.90 10.76 -12.72
N ASP A 284 1.58 9.51 -13.09
CA ASP A 284 2.53 8.51 -13.60
C ASP A 284 3.69 8.25 -12.65
N PHE A 285 3.43 8.30 -11.34
CA PHE A 285 4.42 7.93 -10.35
C PHE A 285 4.71 6.42 -10.42
N PRO A 286 5.99 5.98 -10.35
CA PRO A 286 6.35 4.58 -10.56
C PRO A 286 5.98 3.68 -9.37
N VAL A 287 4.68 3.54 -9.10
CA VAL A 287 4.07 2.66 -8.11
C VAL A 287 2.94 1.86 -8.74
N GLY A 288 2.85 0.57 -8.44
CA GLY A 288 1.77 -0.32 -8.86
C GLY A 288 2.18 -1.36 -9.91
N HIS A 289 1.21 -1.79 -10.73
CA HIS A 289 1.33 -2.92 -11.66
C HIS A 289 2.02 -2.55 -13.00
N HIS A 290 3.15 -1.90 -12.92
CA HIS A 290 3.95 -1.61 -14.12
C HIS A 290 5.19 -2.51 -14.18
N SER A 291 5.61 -2.89 -15.38
CA SER A 291 6.76 -3.77 -15.58
C SER A 291 8.06 -3.09 -15.10
N GLY A 292 8.56 -3.51 -13.96
CA GLY A 292 9.90 -3.22 -13.49
C GLY A 292 10.06 -2.07 -12.50
N LEU A 293 9.04 -1.28 -12.21
CA LEU A 293 9.11 -0.19 -11.24
C LEU A 293 7.88 -0.19 -10.34
N ASN A 294 8.05 -0.62 -9.09
CA ASN A 294 7.07 -0.48 -8.03
C ASN A 294 7.79 0.04 -6.78
N TYR A 295 7.91 1.36 -6.69
CA TYR A 295 8.67 1.99 -5.59
C TYR A 295 8.02 1.70 -4.25
N PRO A 296 8.80 1.28 -3.23
CA PRO A 296 8.28 1.08 -1.89
C PRO A 296 7.66 2.35 -1.31
N MET A 297 6.42 2.26 -0.84
CA MET A 297 5.70 3.37 -0.20
C MET A 297 5.42 3.00 1.26
N VAL A 298 5.88 3.81 2.21
CA VAL A 298 5.64 3.59 3.63
C VAL A 298 4.30 4.21 4.01
N GLU A 299 3.29 3.38 4.10
CA GLU A 299 1.95 3.80 4.47
C GLU A 299 1.88 4.15 5.96
N GLY A 300 1.18 5.22 6.27
CA GLY A 300 1.14 5.78 7.63
C GLY A 300 2.29 6.72 7.98
N CYS A 301 3.32 6.81 7.12
CA CYS A 301 4.45 7.74 7.30
C CYS A 301 4.07 9.16 6.84
N ARG A 302 4.67 10.17 7.48
CA ARG A 302 4.56 11.55 6.99
C ARG A 302 5.41 11.75 5.75
N VAL A 303 4.88 12.48 4.77
CA VAL A 303 5.60 12.83 3.55
C VAL A 303 5.41 14.28 3.18
N ILE A 304 6.41 14.82 2.49
CA ILE A 304 6.32 16.09 1.77
C ILE A 304 6.22 15.75 0.29
N LEU A 305 5.08 16.05 -0.32
CA LEU A 305 4.84 16.00 -1.76
C LEU A 305 5.10 17.40 -2.34
N ASN A 306 6.06 17.51 -3.24
CA ASN A 306 6.41 18.77 -3.88
C ASN A 306 6.39 18.59 -5.41
N VAL A 307 5.33 19.09 -6.03
CA VAL A 307 5.09 19.01 -7.49
C VAL A 307 5.47 20.33 -8.12
N ARG A 308 6.48 20.29 -9.01
CA ARG A 308 7.05 21.45 -9.70
C ARG A 308 7.01 21.28 -11.22
N PRO A 309 7.24 22.36 -11.99
CA PRO A 309 7.30 22.28 -13.46
C PRO A 309 8.41 21.37 -14.00
N ASP A 310 9.47 21.18 -13.25
CA ASP A 310 10.67 20.40 -13.61
C ASP A 310 10.68 18.98 -13.04
N GLY A 311 9.72 18.61 -12.22
CA GLY A 311 9.60 17.28 -11.63
C GLY A 311 8.85 17.25 -10.30
N THR A 312 8.70 16.06 -9.76
CA THR A 312 8.06 15.84 -8.46
C THR A 312 9.04 15.19 -7.49
N THR A 313 9.08 15.68 -6.26
CA THR A 313 9.80 15.02 -5.17
C THR A 313 8.81 14.54 -4.09
N ILE A 314 9.07 13.36 -3.55
CA ILE A 314 8.37 12.80 -2.39
C ILE A 314 9.44 12.47 -1.36
N THR A 315 9.38 13.16 -0.21
CA THR A 315 10.33 12.96 0.88
C THR A 315 9.60 12.42 2.09
N PHE A 316 9.98 11.24 2.56
CA PHE A 316 9.45 10.63 3.78
C PHE A 316 10.15 11.24 5.00
N THR A 317 9.38 11.53 6.04
CA THR A 317 9.86 12.14 7.29
C THR A 317 9.34 11.36 8.49
N GLU A 318 10.07 11.43 9.63
CA GLU A 318 9.66 10.78 10.89
C GLU A 318 8.43 11.45 11.56
#